data_88834c80212f5805537a2e2f182d53e1
#
_entry.id   88834c80212f5805537a2e2f182d53e1
#
_cell.length_a   1.000
_cell.length_b   1.000
_cell.length_c   1.000
_cell.angle_alpha   90.00
_cell.angle_beta   90.00
_cell.angle_gamma   90.00
#
_symmetry.space_group_name_H-M   'P 1'
#
loop_
_entity.id
_entity.type
_entity.pdbx_description
1 polymer ?
#
loop_
_entity_poly.entity_id
_entity_poly.type
_entity_poly.pdbx_seq_one_letter_code
_entity_poly.pdbx_strand_id
1 'polypeptide(L)'
;MIKLIKNAEVYAPDYLGKKDVLLIGDIIAAIDNNISLKLNELVEVTEIDGEGKKLVPGFIDSHVHLMGGGGEGGFVTRTPEATLSGLTTSGVTTVVGTLGTDGVTRDLISLLAKAKGLEEEGITTYIYSGSYRLPLKTITGEIMKDIMVIDKIIGIGEVAISDHRSSQPTFEEFLRAVSDARVAGMLSGKAGIINIHLGDGKRKIDMIRRAIDETEIPVTQFLPTHINRSPELFEECVSYAKDGGYVDFTGSEDPDFWEETDGEVRFSKGLKRLLDEGVNINNFTLSSDGQGSLPMFNEKKEFIGLGVGKSTCLIKSIKECVFKEEIPLEIAIRAITSNPAKILKLNKKGKIEVNFDADLCLLDENLDVDTVIAKGKIMVENKKAVVYGMFEMP
;
A
#
# COMPACT_ATOMS: atom_id res chain seq x y z
N MET A 1 17.35 -13.60 17.62
CA MET A 1 18.09 -13.88 16.37
C MET A 1 18.78 -12.59 15.94
N ILE A 2 20.06 -12.64 15.58
CA ILE A 2 20.83 -11.48 15.11
C ILE A 2 21.10 -11.67 13.63
N LYS A 3 20.87 -10.64 12.83
CA LYS A 3 21.24 -10.60 11.41
C LYS A 3 22.06 -9.38 11.11
N LEU A 4 23.05 -9.53 10.25
CA LEU A 4 23.92 -8.45 9.81
C LEU A 4 23.92 -8.41 8.28
N ILE A 5 23.31 -7.36 7.71
CA ILE A 5 23.36 -7.08 6.29
C ILE A 5 24.64 -6.28 6.04
N LYS A 6 25.52 -6.79 5.18
CA LYS A 6 26.82 -6.20 4.90
C LYS A 6 26.83 -5.51 3.55
N ASN A 7 27.50 -4.37 3.47
CA ASN A 7 27.90 -3.71 2.22
C ASN A 7 26.74 -3.33 1.27
N ALA A 8 25.53 -3.11 1.76
CA ALA A 8 24.39 -2.73 0.91
C ALA A 8 24.37 -1.23 0.61
N GLU A 9 23.90 -0.86 -0.59
CA GLU A 9 23.56 0.53 -0.93
C GLU A 9 22.22 0.89 -0.27
N VAL A 10 22.25 1.68 0.80
CA VAL A 10 21.08 1.91 1.67
C VAL A 10 20.29 3.14 1.25
N TYR A 11 18.98 2.95 1.04
CA TYR A 11 17.96 3.97 0.80
C TYR A 11 16.94 3.96 1.93
N ALA A 12 16.86 5.03 2.74
CA ALA A 12 16.16 5.02 4.03
C ALA A 12 14.92 5.97 4.20
N PRO A 13 14.17 6.49 3.25
CA PRO A 13 14.26 6.37 1.79
C PRO A 13 15.39 7.17 1.13
N ASP A 14 15.92 8.22 1.78
CA ASP A 14 17.05 8.99 1.24
C ASP A 14 18.29 8.10 1.15
N TYR A 15 19.11 8.34 0.13
CA TYR A 15 20.34 7.57 -0.08
C TYR A 15 21.39 7.85 0.99
N LEU A 16 21.80 6.81 1.72
CA LEU A 16 22.80 6.88 2.80
C LEU A 16 24.19 6.40 2.40
N GLY A 17 24.36 5.94 1.16
CA GLY A 17 25.58 5.29 0.69
C GLY A 17 25.67 3.83 1.14
N LYS A 18 26.84 3.23 0.95
CA LYS A 18 27.14 1.85 1.32
C LYS A 18 27.25 1.71 2.83
N LYS A 19 26.43 0.84 3.42
CA LYS A 19 26.34 0.63 4.87
C LYS A 19 26.17 -0.84 5.23
N ASP A 20 26.49 -1.13 6.49
CA ASP A 20 26.06 -2.32 7.19
C ASP A 20 24.83 -2.00 8.03
N VAL A 21 23.88 -2.94 8.11
CA VAL A 21 22.67 -2.82 8.93
C VAL A 21 22.53 -4.03 9.86
N LEU A 22 22.50 -3.77 11.17
CA LEU A 22 22.35 -4.79 12.21
C LEU A 22 20.89 -4.89 12.63
N LEU A 23 20.37 -6.10 12.60
CA LEU A 23 19.02 -6.43 13.07
C LEU A 23 19.13 -7.29 14.34
N ILE A 24 18.37 -6.94 15.39
CA ILE A 24 18.26 -7.72 16.63
C ILE A 24 16.77 -7.96 16.89
N GLY A 25 16.36 -9.23 16.78
CA GLY A 25 14.93 -9.57 16.83
C GLY A 25 14.19 -8.97 15.64
N ASP A 26 13.21 -8.12 15.93
CA ASP A 26 12.31 -7.47 14.98
C ASP A 26 12.63 -5.98 14.75
N ILE A 27 13.76 -5.48 15.24
CA ILE A 27 14.16 -4.08 15.12
C ILE A 27 15.50 -3.90 14.40
N ILE A 28 15.67 -2.73 13.80
CA ILE A 28 16.96 -2.24 13.29
C ILE A 28 17.74 -1.69 14.48
N ALA A 29 18.85 -2.35 14.82
CA ALA A 29 19.63 -2.02 16.01
C ALA A 29 20.78 -1.04 15.75
N ALA A 30 21.40 -1.10 14.56
CA ALA A 30 22.47 -0.18 14.17
C ALA A 30 22.58 -0.07 12.66
N ILE A 31 23.10 1.08 12.20
CA ILE A 31 23.45 1.36 10.81
C ILE A 31 24.80 2.06 10.83
N ASP A 32 25.83 1.50 10.17
CA ASP A 32 27.17 2.10 10.12
C ASP A 32 27.90 1.69 8.85
N ASN A 33 29.05 2.31 8.56
CA ASN A 33 29.88 1.98 7.42
C ASN A 33 30.53 0.60 7.54
N ASN A 34 30.82 0.14 8.76
CA ASN A 34 31.41 -1.16 9.04
C ASN A 34 31.05 -1.60 10.45
N ILE A 35 30.19 -2.59 10.56
CA ILE A 35 29.79 -3.18 11.84
C ILE A 35 30.62 -4.44 12.07
N SER A 36 31.40 -4.43 13.15
CA SER A 36 32.17 -5.59 13.60
C SER A 36 31.61 -6.07 14.94
N LEU A 37 31.06 -7.27 14.96
CA LEU A 37 30.49 -7.86 16.17
C LEU A 37 31.52 -8.69 16.90
N LYS A 38 31.75 -8.38 18.18
CA LYS A 38 32.55 -9.20 19.11
C LYS A 38 31.59 -10.02 19.96
N LEU A 39 31.15 -11.13 19.44
CA LEU A 39 30.23 -12.06 20.11
C LEU A 39 30.99 -13.30 20.57
N ASN A 40 30.49 -13.97 21.62
CA ASN A 40 31.01 -15.28 22.00
C ASN A 40 30.37 -16.37 21.12
N GLU A 41 30.93 -17.58 21.14
CA GLU A 41 30.48 -18.72 20.34
C GLU A 41 29.04 -19.18 20.63
N LEU A 42 28.38 -18.64 21.64
CA LEU A 42 27.00 -18.97 22.01
C LEU A 42 25.95 -18.15 21.26
N VAL A 43 26.39 -17.13 20.51
CA VAL A 43 25.48 -16.22 19.78
C VAL A 43 25.66 -16.41 18.29
N GLU A 44 24.65 -16.94 17.63
CA GLU A 44 24.61 -17.11 16.19
C GLU A 44 24.21 -15.81 15.50
N VAL A 45 24.95 -15.43 14.46
CA VAL A 45 24.67 -14.30 13.57
C VAL A 45 24.50 -14.80 12.15
N THR A 46 23.38 -14.47 11.54
CA THR A 46 23.17 -14.68 10.12
C THR A 46 23.71 -13.46 9.35
N GLU A 47 24.77 -13.64 8.57
CA GLU A 47 25.26 -12.59 7.68
C GLU A 47 24.56 -12.68 6.33
N ILE A 48 24.12 -11.51 5.81
CA ILE A 48 23.47 -11.35 4.51
C ILE A 48 24.36 -10.44 3.67
N ASP A 49 24.83 -10.94 2.53
CA ASP A 49 25.64 -10.18 1.60
C ASP A 49 24.75 -9.22 0.79
N GLY A 50 24.97 -7.93 1.00
CA GLY A 50 24.30 -6.84 0.29
C GLY A 50 25.14 -6.21 -0.81
N GLU A 51 26.33 -6.76 -1.13
CA GLU A 51 27.22 -6.19 -2.16
C GLU A 51 26.49 -6.13 -3.52
N GLY A 52 26.51 -4.95 -4.13
CA GLY A 52 25.81 -4.68 -5.40
C GLY A 52 24.28 -4.61 -5.31
N LYS A 53 23.70 -4.80 -4.13
CA LYS A 53 22.26 -4.71 -3.91
C LYS A 53 21.87 -3.39 -3.24
N LYS A 54 20.63 -2.96 -3.51
CA LYS A 54 20.01 -1.79 -2.89
C LYS A 54 19.13 -2.24 -1.75
N LEU A 55 19.40 -1.77 -0.54
CA LEU A 55 18.60 -2.02 0.64
C LEU A 55 17.59 -0.87 0.80
N VAL A 56 16.32 -1.18 0.72
CA VAL A 56 15.19 -0.25 0.88
C VAL A 56 14.30 -0.69 2.04
N PRO A 57 13.43 0.18 2.60
CA PRO A 57 12.40 -0.25 3.54
C PRO A 57 11.47 -1.28 2.89
N GLY A 58 10.97 -2.22 3.66
CA GLY A 58 9.93 -3.14 3.20
C GLY A 58 8.70 -2.39 2.71
N PHE A 59 8.06 -2.90 1.66
CA PHE A 59 6.95 -2.19 1.00
C PHE A 59 5.69 -2.23 1.85
N ILE A 60 4.94 -1.13 1.77
CA ILE A 60 3.63 -0.95 2.41
C ILE A 60 2.61 -0.84 1.29
N ASP A 61 1.79 -1.87 1.14
CA ASP A 61 0.66 -1.87 0.23
C ASP A 61 -0.59 -1.40 0.96
N SER A 62 -1.01 -0.18 0.70
CA SER A 62 -2.06 0.51 1.46
C SER A 62 -3.48 0.16 1.03
N HIS A 63 -3.64 -0.71 0.01
CA HIS A 63 -4.95 -1.07 -0.53
C HIS A 63 -4.92 -2.47 -1.14
N VAL A 64 -5.38 -3.48 -0.38
CA VAL A 64 -5.45 -4.87 -0.82
C VAL A 64 -6.76 -5.52 -0.38
N HIS A 65 -7.43 -6.22 -1.28
CA HIS A 65 -8.61 -7.03 -0.98
C HIS A 65 -8.19 -8.36 -0.34
N LEU A 66 -7.79 -8.36 0.94
CA LEU A 66 -7.25 -9.55 1.61
C LEU A 66 -8.19 -10.76 1.56
N MET A 67 -9.50 -10.52 1.54
CA MET A 67 -10.56 -11.54 1.40
C MET A 67 -10.93 -11.82 -0.07
N GLY A 68 -10.15 -11.31 -1.01
CA GLY A 68 -10.52 -11.23 -2.41
C GLY A 68 -11.48 -10.09 -2.71
N GLY A 69 -11.49 -9.64 -3.94
CA GLY A 69 -12.41 -8.64 -4.52
C GLY A 69 -13.30 -9.26 -5.60
N GLY A 70 -13.80 -8.43 -6.52
CA GLY A 70 -14.65 -8.87 -7.61
C GLY A 70 -16.01 -9.40 -7.15
N GLY A 71 -16.68 -10.07 -8.05
CA GLY A 71 -18.03 -10.62 -7.86
C GLY A 71 -19.11 -9.88 -8.61
N GLU A 72 -18.79 -8.79 -9.29
CA GLU A 72 -19.73 -7.96 -10.05
C GLU A 72 -20.35 -8.70 -11.25
N GLY A 73 -19.67 -9.74 -11.75
CA GLY A 73 -20.19 -10.65 -12.78
C GLY A 73 -20.88 -11.90 -12.20
N GLY A 74 -21.22 -11.89 -10.91
CA GLY A 74 -21.80 -13.01 -10.17
C GLY A 74 -20.77 -13.79 -9.35
N PHE A 75 -21.23 -14.72 -8.51
CA PHE A 75 -20.39 -15.40 -7.51
C PHE A 75 -19.16 -16.11 -8.10
N VAL A 76 -19.22 -16.54 -9.36
CA VAL A 76 -18.08 -17.20 -10.05
C VAL A 76 -16.93 -16.24 -10.36
N THR A 77 -17.17 -14.94 -10.33
CA THR A 77 -16.15 -13.90 -10.62
C THR A 77 -15.50 -13.34 -9.35
N ARG A 78 -15.71 -13.96 -8.20
CA ARG A 78 -15.04 -13.60 -6.94
C ARG A 78 -13.58 -14.06 -7.00
N THR A 79 -12.64 -13.16 -6.71
CA THR A 79 -11.22 -13.49 -6.66
C THR A 79 -10.87 -14.24 -5.37
N PRO A 80 -9.77 -15.02 -5.34
CA PRO A 80 -9.32 -15.71 -4.14
C PRO A 80 -8.77 -14.73 -3.09
N GLU A 81 -8.57 -15.22 -1.87
CA GLU A 81 -7.90 -14.48 -0.80
C GLU A 81 -6.41 -14.27 -1.07
N ALA A 82 -5.85 -13.23 -0.47
CA ALA A 82 -4.42 -12.97 -0.49
C ALA A 82 -3.64 -14.07 0.25
N THR A 83 -2.46 -14.40 -0.27
CA THR A 83 -1.55 -15.37 0.33
C THR A 83 -0.29 -14.68 0.87
N LEU A 84 0.35 -15.26 1.90
CA LEU A 84 1.57 -14.71 2.48
C LEU A 84 2.68 -14.62 1.43
N SER A 85 2.95 -15.72 0.71
CA SER A 85 4.02 -15.77 -0.30
C SER A 85 3.75 -14.82 -1.47
N GLY A 86 2.48 -14.63 -1.88
CA GLY A 86 2.11 -13.69 -2.92
C GLY A 86 2.42 -12.23 -2.56
N LEU A 87 2.22 -11.86 -1.29
CA LEU A 87 2.58 -10.55 -0.77
C LEU A 87 4.09 -10.39 -0.60
N THR A 88 4.75 -11.33 0.09
CA THR A 88 6.17 -11.21 0.43
C THR A 88 7.09 -11.29 -0.78
N THR A 89 6.82 -12.14 -1.78
CA THR A 89 7.60 -12.17 -3.03
C THR A 89 7.49 -10.87 -3.84
N SER A 90 6.46 -10.06 -3.58
CA SER A 90 6.30 -8.71 -4.16
C SER A 90 7.05 -7.62 -3.37
N GLY A 91 7.75 -7.97 -2.27
CA GLY A 91 8.44 -7.02 -1.40
C GLY A 91 7.58 -6.46 -0.25
N VAL A 92 6.31 -6.87 -0.17
CA VAL A 92 5.36 -6.33 0.81
C VAL A 92 5.61 -6.96 2.19
N THR A 93 5.85 -6.09 3.18
CA THR A 93 6.03 -6.45 4.60
C THR A 93 4.91 -5.91 5.48
N THR A 94 4.17 -4.92 4.96
CA THR A 94 3.01 -4.32 5.63
C THR A 94 1.87 -4.16 4.62
N VAL A 95 0.66 -4.56 5.00
CA VAL A 95 -0.50 -4.48 4.13
C VAL A 95 -1.71 -3.89 4.86
N VAL A 96 -2.51 -3.11 4.14
CA VAL A 96 -3.81 -2.62 4.63
C VAL A 96 -4.94 -3.27 3.84
N GLY A 97 -5.73 -4.07 4.55
CA GLY A 97 -6.87 -4.77 3.98
C GLY A 97 -8.10 -3.90 3.84
N THR A 98 -8.84 -4.08 2.75
CA THR A 98 -10.12 -3.41 2.50
C THR A 98 -11.17 -4.38 1.98
N LEU A 99 -12.45 -4.00 2.13
CA LEU A 99 -13.57 -4.60 1.42
C LEU A 99 -14.01 -3.64 0.31
N GLY A 100 -14.18 -4.17 -0.89
CA GLY A 100 -14.66 -3.40 -2.03
C GLY A 100 -16.19 -3.39 -2.16
N THR A 101 -16.70 -3.69 -3.35
CA THR A 101 -18.13 -3.67 -3.70
C THR A 101 -18.97 -4.61 -2.83
N ASP A 102 -18.44 -5.82 -2.55
CA ASP A 102 -19.11 -6.82 -1.72
C ASP A 102 -18.78 -6.64 -0.22
N GLY A 103 -19.56 -5.84 0.48
CA GLY A 103 -19.53 -5.72 1.94
C GLY A 103 -20.63 -6.56 2.63
N VAL A 104 -21.17 -7.59 1.98
CA VAL A 104 -22.27 -8.43 2.47
C VAL A 104 -21.82 -9.87 2.66
N THR A 105 -21.29 -10.50 1.61
CA THR A 105 -20.81 -11.89 1.65
C THR A 105 -19.31 -11.98 1.94
N ARG A 106 -18.64 -10.84 1.96
CA ARG A 106 -17.34 -10.58 2.61
C ARG A 106 -17.58 -9.54 3.68
N ASP A 107 -17.25 -9.84 4.92
CA ASP A 107 -17.53 -8.97 6.05
C ASP A 107 -16.25 -8.54 6.80
N LEU A 108 -16.40 -7.53 7.66
CA LEU A 108 -15.28 -6.96 8.40
C LEU A 108 -14.70 -7.91 9.45
N ILE A 109 -15.50 -8.82 9.99
CA ILE A 109 -15.02 -9.79 10.99
C ILE A 109 -14.10 -10.79 10.30
N SER A 110 -14.48 -11.28 9.13
CA SER A 110 -13.67 -12.16 8.29
C SER A 110 -12.41 -11.45 7.81
N LEU A 111 -12.51 -10.17 7.39
CA LEU A 111 -11.34 -9.36 7.02
C LEU A 111 -10.37 -9.18 8.19
N LEU A 112 -10.87 -8.88 9.39
CA LEU A 112 -10.07 -8.76 10.59
C LEU A 112 -9.38 -10.09 10.94
N ALA A 113 -10.09 -11.21 10.83
CA ALA A 113 -9.54 -12.54 11.07
C ALA A 113 -8.43 -12.87 10.07
N LYS A 114 -8.63 -12.59 8.78
CA LYS A 114 -7.61 -12.77 7.74
C LYS A 114 -6.37 -11.92 7.99
N ALA A 115 -6.56 -10.64 8.36
CA ALA A 115 -5.46 -9.75 8.69
C ALA A 115 -4.64 -10.27 9.89
N LYS A 116 -5.32 -10.77 10.95
CA LYS A 116 -4.65 -11.40 12.08
C LYS A 116 -3.89 -12.66 11.69
N GLY A 117 -4.47 -13.51 10.83
CA GLY A 117 -3.80 -14.72 10.33
C GLY A 117 -2.50 -14.39 9.60
N LEU A 118 -2.53 -13.45 8.65
CA LEU A 118 -1.32 -13.00 7.93
C LEU A 118 -0.28 -12.38 8.87
N GLU A 119 -0.71 -11.73 9.96
CA GLU A 119 0.23 -11.21 10.94
C GLU A 119 0.90 -12.32 11.75
N GLU A 120 0.19 -13.35 12.14
CA GLU A 120 0.74 -14.54 12.79
C GLU A 120 1.71 -15.28 11.86
N GLU A 121 1.44 -15.27 10.56
CA GLU A 121 2.32 -15.83 9.54
C GLU A 121 3.60 -15.01 9.31
N GLY A 122 3.63 -13.71 9.69
CA GLY A 122 4.88 -12.96 9.84
C GLY A 122 4.99 -11.58 9.21
N ILE A 123 3.95 -11.04 8.55
CA ILE A 123 3.93 -9.66 8.05
C ILE A 123 3.13 -8.74 9.00
N THR A 124 3.21 -7.44 8.81
CA THR A 124 2.37 -6.48 9.53
C THR A 124 1.08 -6.22 8.76
N THR A 125 -0.06 -6.21 9.47
CA THR A 125 -1.35 -6.00 8.83
C THR A 125 -2.19 -4.97 9.55
N TYR A 126 -2.93 -4.19 8.77
CA TYR A 126 -4.00 -3.29 9.19
C TYR A 126 -5.21 -3.47 8.29
N ILE A 127 -6.34 -2.87 8.64
CA ILE A 127 -7.54 -2.85 7.81
C ILE A 127 -8.25 -1.50 7.90
N TYR A 128 -9.06 -1.21 6.89
CA TYR A 128 -10.08 -0.16 6.97
C TYR A 128 -11.41 -0.75 7.43
N SER A 129 -12.19 0.03 8.20
CA SER A 129 -13.57 -0.33 8.54
C SER A 129 -14.51 0.16 7.45
N GLY A 130 -15.42 -0.70 7.00
CA GLY A 130 -16.41 -0.38 5.97
C GLY A 130 -16.23 -1.14 4.66
N SER A 131 -16.84 -0.59 3.63
CA SER A 131 -16.80 -1.06 2.24
C SER A 131 -17.23 0.11 1.34
N TYR A 132 -17.51 -0.14 0.04
CA TYR A 132 -17.98 0.90 -0.91
C TYR A 132 -19.14 1.75 -0.40
N ARG A 133 -20.00 1.20 0.47
CA ARG A 133 -21.30 1.77 0.79
C ARG A 133 -21.29 2.66 2.02
N LEU A 134 -21.99 3.80 1.95
CA LEU A 134 -22.42 4.57 3.10
C LEU A 134 -23.95 4.39 3.31
N PRO A 135 -24.44 4.35 4.55
CA PRO A 135 -23.66 4.28 5.79
C PRO A 135 -22.86 3.00 5.91
N LEU A 136 -21.70 3.08 6.55
CA LEU A 136 -20.79 1.95 6.72
C LEU A 136 -21.39 0.87 7.63
N LYS A 137 -21.20 -0.39 7.26
CA LYS A 137 -21.28 -1.50 8.21
C LYS A 137 -19.98 -1.53 9.01
N THR A 138 -20.06 -1.68 10.30
CA THR A 138 -18.97 -1.68 11.26
C THR A 138 -18.99 -2.94 12.12
N ILE A 139 -17.90 -3.30 12.77
CA ILE A 139 -17.84 -4.47 13.67
C ILE A 139 -18.60 -4.20 14.98
N THR A 140 -18.44 -2.99 15.52
CA THR A 140 -18.98 -2.62 16.86
C THR A 140 -20.31 -1.86 16.79
N GLY A 141 -20.80 -1.56 15.60
CA GLY A 141 -21.99 -0.74 15.36
C GLY A 141 -21.72 0.75 15.17
N GLU A 142 -20.50 1.22 15.40
CA GLU A 142 -20.10 2.63 15.28
C GLU A 142 -18.69 2.77 14.68
N ILE A 143 -18.51 3.71 13.74
CA ILE A 143 -17.19 4.03 13.13
C ILE A 143 -16.16 4.38 14.19
N MET A 144 -16.53 5.26 15.13
CA MET A 144 -15.61 5.72 16.16
C MET A 144 -15.13 4.56 17.05
N LYS A 145 -16.04 3.67 17.46
CA LYS A 145 -15.66 2.49 18.27
C LYS A 145 -14.72 1.56 17.50
N ASP A 146 -15.02 1.25 16.25
CA ASP A 146 -14.17 0.41 15.42
C ASP A 146 -12.72 0.93 15.41
N ILE A 147 -12.54 2.21 15.09
CA ILE A 147 -11.19 2.81 15.00
C ILE A 147 -10.53 2.88 16.38
N MET A 148 -11.25 3.24 17.43
CA MET A 148 -10.66 3.48 18.75
C MET A 148 -10.29 2.20 19.49
N VAL A 149 -11.10 1.12 19.38
CA VAL A 149 -10.93 -0.07 20.25
C VAL A 149 -10.41 -1.30 19.52
N ILE A 150 -10.33 -1.30 18.18
CA ILE A 150 -9.76 -2.39 17.40
C ILE A 150 -8.42 -1.94 16.83
N ASP A 151 -7.33 -2.47 17.36
CA ASP A 151 -5.96 -2.02 17.04
C ASP A 151 -5.64 -2.06 15.55
N LYS A 152 -6.16 -3.06 14.82
CA LYS A 152 -5.95 -3.23 13.38
C LYS A 152 -6.68 -2.21 12.52
N ILE A 153 -7.72 -1.55 13.03
CA ILE A 153 -8.49 -0.57 12.26
C ILE A 153 -7.86 0.81 12.38
N ILE A 154 -7.40 1.35 11.25
CA ILE A 154 -6.66 2.62 11.19
C ILE A 154 -7.40 3.75 10.49
N GLY A 155 -8.56 3.47 9.92
CA GLY A 155 -9.39 4.41 9.19
C GLY A 155 -10.63 3.73 8.65
N ILE A 156 -11.31 4.38 7.72
CA ILE A 156 -12.48 3.82 7.01
C ILE A 156 -12.20 3.71 5.52
N GLY A 157 -12.86 2.76 4.87
CA GLY A 157 -12.75 2.52 3.44
C GLY A 157 -13.01 1.04 3.08
N GLU A 158 -13.02 0.78 1.84
CA GLU A 158 -12.92 1.64 0.68
C GLU A 158 -14.28 2.30 0.37
N VAL A 159 -14.43 3.60 0.55
CA VAL A 159 -15.70 4.30 0.30
C VAL A 159 -15.77 4.73 -1.16
N ALA A 160 -16.75 4.24 -1.93
CA ALA A 160 -16.87 4.58 -3.33
C ALA A 160 -17.64 5.89 -3.57
N ILE A 161 -17.02 6.81 -4.30
CA ILE A 161 -17.66 8.00 -4.86
C ILE A 161 -17.46 8.05 -6.36
N SER A 162 -18.32 8.76 -7.07
CA SER A 162 -18.27 8.90 -8.53
C SER A 162 -18.19 7.58 -9.29
N ASP A 163 -18.81 6.54 -8.75
CA ASP A 163 -18.89 5.20 -9.31
C ASP A 163 -20.35 4.73 -9.34
N HIS A 164 -20.73 4.00 -10.38
CA HIS A 164 -22.09 3.46 -10.51
C HIS A 164 -22.39 2.39 -9.45
N ARG A 165 -21.37 1.76 -8.85
CA ARG A 165 -21.46 0.76 -7.78
C ARG A 165 -21.56 1.39 -6.38
N SER A 166 -21.32 2.69 -6.26
CA SER A 166 -21.42 3.43 -5.01
C SER A 166 -22.87 3.42 -4.51
N SER A 167 -23.08 3.61 -3.20
CA SER A 167 -24.42 3.79 -2.62
C SER A 167 -25.08 5.12 -2.97
N GLN A 168 -24.40 5.98 -3.73
CA GLN A 168 -24.82 7.35 -4.06
C GLN A 168 -25.14 8.17 -2.79
N PRO A 169 -24.22 8.25 -1.81
CA PRO A 169 -24.50 8.90 -0.54
C PRO A 169 -24.83 10.37 -0.71
N THR A 170 -25.62 10.90 0.21
CA THR A 170 -25.76 12.35 0.35
C THR A 170 -24.46 12.96 0.87
N PHE A 171 -24.30 14.26 0.69
CA PHE A 171 -23.11 14.95 1.18
C PHE A 171 -23.02 14.90 2.72
N GLU A 172 -24.13 15.01 3.41
CA GLU A 172 -24.22 14.95 4.88
C GLU A 172 -23.86 13.56 5.42
N GLU A 173 -24.27 12.48 4.75
CA GLU A 173 -23.86 11.11 5.12
C GLU A 173 -22.35 10.93 4.96
N PHE A 174 -21.78 11.43 3.88
CA PHE A 174 -20.34 11.43 3.64
C PHE A 174 -19.61 12.21 4.73
N LEU A 175 -19.99 13.46 4.99
CA LEU A 175 -19.37 14.30 6.02
C LEU A 175 -19.41 13.69 7.41
N ARG A 176 -20.50 13.04 7.77
CA ARG A 176 -20.63 12.37 9.08
C ARG A 176 -19.61 11.26 9.23
N ALA A 177 -19.49 10.39 8.22
CA ALA A 177 -18.49 9.31 8.24
C ALA A 177 -17.06 9.88 8.31
N VAL A 178 -16.78 10.95 7.55
CA VAL A 178 -15.49 11.65 7.57
C VAL A 178 -15.17 12.21 8.95
N SER A 179 -16.13 12.90 9.57
CA SER A 179 -15.99 13.50 10.90
C SER A 179 -15.75 12.44 11.98
N ASP A 180 -16.54 11.36 11.97
CA ASP A 180 -16.38 10.26 12.93
C ASP A 180 -15.01 9.61 12.83
N ALA A 181 -14.55 9.32 11.61
CA ALA A 181 -13.23 8.73 11.38
C ALA A 181 -12.10 9.67 11.85
N ARG A 182 -12.21 10.97 11.54
CA ARG A 182 -11.22 11.97 11.96
C ARG A 182 -11.10 12.07 13.47
N VAL A 183 -12.23 12.23 14.15
CA VAL A 183 -12.23 12.37 15.63
C VAL A 183 -11.72 11.09 16.29
N ALA A 184 -12.15 9.93 15.82
CA ALA A 184 -11.66 8.65 16.32
C ALA A 184 -10.14 8.49 16.13
N GLY A 185 -9.62 8.85 14.95
CA GLY A 185 -8.18 8.83 14.68
C GLY A 185 -7.39 9.77 15.61
N MET A 186 -7.90 10.96 15.89
CA MET A 186 -7.28 11.91 16.83
C MET A 186 -7.26 11.35 18.26
N LEU A 187 -8.39 10.80 18.73
CA LEU A 187 -8.53 10.29 20.09
C LEU A 187 -7.70 9.01 20.34
N SER A 188 -7.50 8.18 19.30
CA SER A 188 -6.76 6.92 19.42
C SER A 188 -5.29 7.01 18.96
N GLY A 189 -4.84 8.18 18.44
CA GLY A 189 -3.50 8.35 17.89
C GLY A 189 -3.28 7.65 16.53
N LYS A 190 -4.37 7.15 15.90
CA LYS A 190 -4.35 6.48 14.60
C LYS A 190 -4.54 7.49 13.45
N ALA A 191 -4.44 7.02 12.22
CA ALA A 191 -4.65 7.88 11.04
C ALA A 191 -6.07 8.47 11.01
N GLY A 192 -7.09 7.62 11.19
CA GLY A 192 -8.48 8.02 11.01
C GLY A 192 -8.78 8.49 9.59
N ILE A 193 -7.94 8.06 8.64
CA ILE A 193 -8.01 8.45 7.22
C ILE A 193 -9.24 7.84 6.56
N ILE A 194 -9.69 8.46 5.47
CA ILE A 194 -10.71 7.89 4.61
C ILE A 194 -10.08 7.51 3.29
N ASN A 195 -10.01 6.20 3.05
CA ASN A 195 -9.63 5.66 1.75
C ASN A 195 -10.85 5.69 0.83
N ILE A 196 -10.72 6.35 -0.31
CA ILE A 196 -11.85 6.64 -1.20
C ILE A 196 -11.60 6.04 -2.57
N HIS A 197 -12.46 5.11 -2.97
CA HIS A 197 -12.51 4.61 -4.34
C HIS A 197 -13.09 5.67 -5.28
N LEU A 198 -12.31 6.05 -6.27
CA LEU A 198 -12.75 6.93 -7.35
C LEU A 198 -13.17 6.12 -8.57
N GLY A 199 -14.41 6.27 -8.98
CA GLY A 199 -14.93 5.69 -10.23
C GLY A 199 -14.79 6.63 -11.43
N ASP A 200 -15.42 6.24 -12.55
CA ASP A 200 -15.40 6.96 -13.83
C ASP A 200 -16.51 8.02 -13.93
N GLY A 201 -17.19 8.29 -12.86
CA GLY A 201 -18.32 9.22 -12.81
C GLY A 201 -17.91 10.66 -13.03
N LYS A 202 -18.78 11.45 -13.66
CA LYS A 202 -18.54 12.87 -14.01
C LYS A 202 -18.23 13.77 -12.82
N ARG A 203 -18.64 13.38 -11.60
CA ARG A 203 -18.42 14.17 -10.37
C ARG A 203 -17.02 14.04 -9.80
N LYS A 204 -16.23 13.09 -10.29
CA LYS A 204 -14.83 12.88 -9.91
C LYS A 204 -14.61 13.04 -8.40
N ILE A 205 -13.91 14.11 -7.95
CA ILE A 205 -13.62 14.42 -6.54
C ILE A 205 -14.48 15.54 -5.96
N ASP A 206 -15.59 15.92 -6.60
CA ASP A 206 -16.47 17.02 -6.14
C ASP A 206 -16.85 16.92 -4.67
N MET A 207 -17.16 15.71 -4.20
CA MET A 207 -17.59 15.48 -2.82
C MET A 207 -16.44 15.76 -1.82
N ILE A 208 -15.21 15.45 -2.20
CA ILE A 208 -14.00 15.77 -1.43
C ILE A 208 -13.76 17.28 -1.43
N ARG A 209 -13.82 17.93 -2.60
CA ARG A 209 -13.65 19.38 -2.73
C ARG A 209 -14.68 20.13 -1.89
N ARG A 210 -15.95 19.76 -1.98
CA ARG A 210 -17.00 20.36 -1.15
C ARG A 210 -16.74 20.19 0.34
N ALA A 211 -16.28 19.01 0.77
CA ALA A 211 -15.96 18.76 2.18
C ALA A 211 -14.86 19.71 2.71
N ILE A 212 -13.87 20.01 1.88
CA ILE A 212 -12.78 20.92 2.23
C ILE A 212 -13.25 22.39 2.22
N ASP A 213 -14.03 22.77 1.21
CA ASP A 213 -14.43 24.15 0.97
C ASP A 213 -15.57 24.61 1.89
N GLU A 214 -16.47 23.70 2.25
CA GLU A 214 -17.70 24.01 3.02
C GLU A 214 -17.57 23.68 4.52
N THR A 215 -16.41 23.07 4.98
CA THR A 215 -16.21 22.67 6.38
C THR A 215 -14.79 22.89 6.85
N GLU A 216 -14.52 22.63 8.15
CA GLU A 216 -13.18 22.69 8.76
C GLU A 216 -12.38 21.37 8.62
N ILE A 217 -12.83 20.44 7.77
CA ILE A 217 -12.11 19.18 7.53
C ILE A 217 -10.87 19.47 6.67
N PRO A 218 -9.67 19.11 7.16
CA PRO A 218 -8.46 19.41 6.40
C PRO A 218 -8.32 18.55 5.16
N VAL A 219 -7.67 19.08 4.13
CA VAL A 219 -7.39 18.40 2.86
C VAL A 219 -6.68 17.06 3.05
N THR A 220 -5.89 16.90 4.11
CA THR A 220 -5.14 15.68 4.44
C THR A 220 -5.99 14.58 5.11
N GLN A 221 -7.31 14.77 5.23
CA GLN A 221 -8.20 13.76 5.81
C GLN A 221 -8.52 12.63 4.83
N PHE A 222 -8.35 12.87 3.55
CA PHE A 222 -8.76 11.97 2.48
C PHE A 222 -7.56 11.33 1.78
N LEU A 223 -7.71 10.07 1.39
CA LEU A 223 -6.78 9.33 0.52
C LEU A 223 -7.58 8.75 -0.66
N PRO A 224 -7.88 9.58 -1.68
CA PRO A 224 -8.50 9.08 -2.91
C PRO A 224 -7.54 8.15 -3.63
N THR A 225 -8.01 6.95 -3.95
CA THR A 225 -7.30 5.93 -4.73
C THR A 225 -7.84 5.84 -6.15
N HIS A 226 -7.08 5.21 -7.05
CA HIS A 226 -7.36 5.11 -8.48
C HIS A 226 -7.38 6.47 -9.19
N ILE A 227 -6.56 7.43 -8.72
CA ILE A 227 -6.52 8.78 -9.30
C ILE A 227 -6.09 8.78 -10.77
N ASN A 228 -5.40 7.73 -11.19
CA ASN A 228 -4.81 7.58 -12.52
C ASN A 228 -5.73 6.90 -13.55
N ARG A 229 -6.98 6.62 -13.20
CA ARG A 229 -7.95 5.86 -14.01
C ARG A 229 -8.30 6.55 -15.35
N SER A 230 -8.32 7.87 -15.39
CA SER A 230 -8.48 8.64 -16.62
C SER A 230 -7.68 9.95 -16.56
N PRO A 231 -7.31 10.54 -17.73
CA PRO A 231 -6.59 11.81 -17.77
C PRO A 231 -7.34 12.95 -17.08
N GLU A 232 -8.66 13.04 -17.24
CA GLU A 232 -9.49 14.10 -16.67
C GLU A 232 -9.59 13.99 -15.16
N LEU A 233 -9.67 12.77 -14.61
CA LEU A 233 -9.64 12.54 -13.16
C LEU A 233 -8.26 12.88 -12.61
N PHE A 234 -7.22 12.45 -13.30
CA PHE A 234 -5.84 12.67 -12.91
C PHE A 234 -5.52 14.17 -12.79
N GLU A 235 -5.90 15.01 -13.77
CA GLU A 235 -5.65 16.46 -13.72
C GLU A 235 -6.37 17.14 -12.54
N GLU A 236 -7.57 16.71 -12.17
CA GLU A 236 -8.24 17.18 -10.95
C GLU A 236 -7.49 16.77 -9.68
N CYS A 237 -6.98 15.54 -9.65
CA CYS A 237 -6.19 15.04 -8.53
C CYS A 237 -4.82 15.71 -8.43
N VAL A 238 -4.19 16.11 -9.55
CA VAL A 238 -2.99 16.96 -9.56
C VAL A 238 -3.28 18.29 -8.85
N SER A 239 -4.37 18.96 -9.22
CA SER A 239 -4.80 20.19 -8.55
C SER A 239 -5.03 19.97 -7.05
N TYR A 240 -5.72 18.90 -6.68
CA TYR A 240 -5.97 18.54 -5.28
C TYR A 240 -4.65 18.28 -4.50
N ALA A 241 -3.69 17.60 -5.11
CA ALA A 241 -2.40 17.33 -4.51
C ALA A 241 -1.55 18.60 -4.33
N LYS A 242 -1.66 19.58 -5.24
CA LYS A 242 -1.02 20.90 -5.11
C LYS A 242 -1.57 21.69 -3.93
N ASP A 243 -2.84 21.53 -3.60
CA ASP A 243 -3.46 22.14 -2.42
C ASP A 243 -3.07 21.43 -1.11
N GLY A 244 -2.23 20.38 -1.19
CA GLY A 244 -1.71 19.63 -0.04
C GLY A 244 -2.44 18.31 0.23
N GLY A 245 -3.36 17.90 -0.62
CA GLY A 245 -4.08 16.63 -0.53
C GLY A 245 -3.18 15.41 -0.72
N TYR A 246 -3.57 14.31 -0.15
CA TYR A 246 -2.95 13.01 -0.42
C TYR A 246 -3.61 12.36 -1.62
N VAL A 247 -2.82 11.69 -2.45
CA VAL A 247 -3.31 10.98 -3.64
C VAL A 247 -2.70 9.59 -3.72
N ASP A 248 -3.49 8.62 -4.15
CA ASP A 248 -3.05 7.24 -4.29
C ASP A 248 -3.27 6.73 -5.72
N PHE A 249 -2.18 6.31 -6.35
CA PHE A 249 -2.20 5.66 -7.65
C PHE A 249 -2.48 4.17 -7.47
N THR A 250 -3.07 3.57 -8.48
CA THR A 250 -3.14 2.13 -8.60
C THR A 250 -2.09 1.64 -9.58
N GLY A 251 -1.29 0.66 -9.14
CA GLY A 251 -0.31 0.01 -9.99
C GLY A 251 -0.96 -0.96 -10.98
N SER A 252 -0.38 -1.10 -12.16
CA SER A 252 -0.83 -2.04 -13.18
C SER A 252 0.24 -3.09 -13.49
N GLU A 253 -0.19 -4.34 -13.77
CA GLU A 253 0.67 -5.39 -14.30
C GLU A 253 0.97 -5.20 -15.79
N ASP A 254 0.07 -4.51 -16.52
CA ASP A 254 0.19 -4.21 -17.94
C ASP A 254 -0.18 -2.74 -18.20
N PRO A 255 0.71 -1.79 -17.83
CA PRO A 255 0.41 -0.36 -17.98
C PRO A 255 0.35 0.09 -19.44
N ASP A 256 1.01 -0.59 -20.38
CA ASP A 256 0.95 -0.24 -21.80
C ASP A 256 -0.45 -0.50 -22.35
N PHE A 257 -1.05 -1.62 -21.98
CA PHE A 257 -2.41 -1.97 -22.40
C PHE A 257 -3.44 -0.94 -21.91
N TRP A 258 -3.43 -0.62 -20.60
CA TRP A 258 -4.43 0.28 -20.02
C TRP A 258 -4.27 1.74 -20.47
N GLU A 259 -3.03 2.19 -20.68
CA GLU A 259 -2.77 3.50 -21.26
C GLU A 259 -3.34 3.61 -22.70
N GLU A 260 -3.21 2.55 -23.51
CA GLU A 260 -3.69 2.55 -24.88
C GLU A 260 -5.21 2.34 -25.02
N THR A 261 -5.85 1.60 -24.10
CA THR A 261 -7.27 1.24 -24.22
C THR A 261 -8.18 2.22 -23.50
N ASP A 262 -7.82 2.58 -22.27
CA ASP A 262 -8.68 3.36 -21.39
C ASP A 262 -8.09 4.75 -21.09
N GLY A 263 -6.88 5.04 -21.59
CA GLY A 263 -6.18 6.29 -21.33
C GLY A 263 -5.70 6.41 -19.89
N GLU A 264 -5.53 5.27 -19.18
CA GLU A 264 -5.01 5.28 -17.81
C GLU A 264 -3.63 5.97 -17.75
N VAL A 265 -3.42 6.82 -16.77
CA VAL A 265 -2.14 7.49 -16.57
C VAL A 265 -1.22 6.57 -15.78
N ARG A 266 -0.22 5.95 -16.44
CA ARG A 266 0.73 5.08 -15.73
C ARG A 266 1.43 5.84 -14.61
N PHE A 267 1.72 5.15 -13.52
CA PHE A 267 2.30 5.74 -12.33
C PHE A 267 3.58 6.54 -12.62
N SER A 268 4.51 6.01 -13.43
CA SER A 268 5.79 6.67 -13.69
C SER A 268 5.62 8.04 -14.34
N LYS A 269 4.75 8.16 -15.34
CA LYS A 269 4.42 9.44 -15.99
C LYS A 269 3.64 10.37 -15.05
N GLY A 270 2.69 9.79 -14.30
CA GLY A 270 1.91 10.53 -13.30
C GLY A 270 2.79 11.11 -12.20
N LEU A 271 3.73 10.33 -11.66
CA LEU A 271 4.67 10.81 -10.67
C LEU A 271 5.54 11.94 -11.20
N LYS A 272 6.08 11.78 -12.41
CA LYS A 272 6.85 12.85 -13.06
C LYS A 272 6.04 14.13 -13.16
N ARG A 273 4.78 14.03 -13.62
CA ARG A 273 3.86 15.17 -13.69
C ARG A 273 3.62 15.82 -12.34
N LEU A 274 3.43 15.05 -11.25
CA LEU A 274 3.28 15.59 -9.90
C LEU A 274 4.53 16.36 -9.45
N LEU A 275 5.72 15.81 -9.70
CA LEU A 275 6.99 16.44 -9.37
C LEU A 275 7.21 17.75 -10.14
N ASP A 276 6.93 17.75 -11.43
CA ASP A 276 7.04 18.92 -12.32
C ASP A 276 6.08 20.06 -11.88
N GLU A 277 4.91 19.71 -11.35
CA GLU A 277 3.93 20.67 -10.78
C GLU A 277 4.26 21.11 -9.35
N GLY A 278 5.34 20.60 -8.76
CA GLY A 278 5.77 20.97 -7.41
C GLY A 278 4.93 20.37 -6.29
N VAL A 279 4.23 19.26 -6.53
CA VAL A 279 3.52 18.54 -5.48
C VAL A 279 4.52 18.02 -4.45
N ASN A 280 4.16 18.11 -3.17
CA ASN A 280 5.02 17.67 -2.09
C ASN A 280 5.31 16.16 -2.22
N ILE A 281 6.61 15.80 -2.21
CA ILE A 281 7.09 14.42 -2.36
C ILE A 281 6.58 13.44 -1.30
N ASN A 282 5.90 13.92 -0.27
CA ASN A 282 5.31 13.09 0.79
C ASN A 282 3.78 12.92 0.65
N ASN A 283 3.18 13.42 -0.43
CA ASN A 283 1.71 13.47 -0.56
C ASN A 283 1.15 12.48 -1.59
N PHE A 284 1.97 11.66 -2.20
CA PHE A 284 1.53 10.63 -3.13
C PHE A 284 1.88 9.22 -2.61
N THR A 285 1.04 8.26 -2.92
CA THR A 285 1.25 6.83 -2.68
C THR A 285 0.96 6.02 -3.94
N LEU A 286 1.39 4.78 -3.92
CA LEU A 286 1.07 3.78 -4.92
C LEU A 286 0.61 2.52 -4.18
N SER A 287 -0.56 2.02 -4.51
CA SER A 287 -1.10 0.76 -4.01
C SER A 287 -1.37 -0.22 -5.16
N SER A 288 -1.54 -1.49 -4.84
CA SER A 288 -1.67 -2.50 -5.88
C SER A 288 -3.12 -2.76 -6.30
N ASP A 289 -4.10 -2.43 -5.48
CA ASP A 289 -5.45 -2.97 -5.57
C ASP A 289 -5.42 -4.53 -5.66
N GLY A 290 -4.47 -5.10 -4.91
CA GLY A 290 -4.18 -6.54 -4.94
C GLY A 290 -5.40 -7.37 -4.60
N GLN A 291 -5.55 -8.53 -5.28
CA GLN A 291 -6.73 -9.39 -5.23
C GLN A 291 -8.01 -8.73 -5.76
N GLY A 292 -7.95 -7.53 -6.33
CA GLY A 292 -9.01 -6.96 -7.15
C GLY A 292 -9.23 -7.78 -8.42
N SER A 293 -10.42 -7.71 -9.01
CA SER A 293 -10.76 -8.35 -10.27
C SER A 293 -10.38 -7.45 -11.44
N LEU A 294 -9.55 -7.95 -12.34
CA LEU A 294 -9.09 -7.21 -13.51
C LEU A 294 -9.57 -7.91 -14.79
N PRO A 295 -10.18 -7.22 -15.75
CA PRO A 295 -10.46 -7.81 -17.06
C PRO A 295 -9.14 -8.11 -17.78
N MET A 296 -9.11 -9.26 -18.47
CA MET A 296 -7.98 -9.68 -19.30
C MET A 296 -8.38 -9.67 -20.78
N PHE A 297 -7.45 -9.26 -21.62
CA PHE A 297 -7.64 -9.14 -23.04
C PHE A 297 -6.50 -9.85 -23.79
N ASN A 298 -6.77 -10.32 -24.99
CA ASN A 298 -5.75 -10.87 -25.89
C ASN A 298 -5.05 -9.75 -26.70
N GLU A 299 -4.07 -10.14 -27.52
CA GLU A 299 -3.34 -9.21 -28.40
C GLU A 299 -4.23 -8.42 -29.38
N LYS A 300 -5.45 -8.92 -29.64
CA LYS A 300 -6.46 -8.25 -30.49
C LYS A 300 -7.40 -7.34 -29.67
N LYS A 301 -7.12 -7.13 -28.38
CA LYS A 301 -7.98 -6.38 -27.44
C LYS A 301 -9.37 -6.98 -27.23
N GLU A 302 -9.54 -8.31 -27.45
CA GLU A 302 -10.78 -9.01 -27.17
C GLU A 302 -10.75 -9.54 -25.72
N PHE A 303 -11.85 -9.35 -24.98
CA PHE A 303 -11.98 -9.85 -23.62
C PHE A 303 -11.87 -11.38 -23.58
N ILE A 304 -10.94 -11.90 -22.79
CA ILE A 304 -10.66 -13.33 -22.67
C ILE A 304 -10.96 -13.90 -21.27
N GLY A 305 -11.26 -13.06 -20.30
CA GLY A 305 -11.56 -13.51 -18.95
C GLY A 305 -11.23 -12.46 -17.89
N LEU A 306 -11.21 -12.91 -16.64
CA LEU A 306 -10.84 -12.10 -15.49
C LEU A 306 -9.53 -12.60 -14.89
N GLY A 307 -8.65 -11.67 -14.59
CA GLY A 307 -7.42 -11.87 -13.83
C GLY A 307 -7.56 -11.38 -12.39
N VAL A 308 -6.50 -11.56 -11.64
CA VAL A 308 -6.40 -11.13 -10.25
C VAL A 308 -5.26 -10.13 -10.12
N GLY A 309 -5.52 -8.96 -9.55
CA GLY A 309 -4.52 -7.95 -9.25
C GLY A 309 -3.44 -8.49 -8.30
N LYS A 310 -2.18 -8.09 -8.52
CA LYS A 310 -1.03 -8.57 -7.75
C LYS A 310 -0.19 -7.40 -7.24
N SER A 311 0.36 -7.53 -6.04
CA SER A 311 1.26 -6.50 -5.49
C SER A 311 2.61 -6.39 -6.23
N THR A 312 2.91 -7.30 -7.17
CA THR A 312 4.10 -7.20 -8.03
C THR A 312 4.11 -5.94 -8.91
N CYS A 313 2.94 -5.35 -9.20
CA CYS A 313 2.83 -4.09 -9.92
C CYS A 313 3.54 -2.92 -9.21
N LEU A 314 3.69 -2.98 -7.87
CA LEU A 314 4.35 -1.93 -7.09
C LEU A 314 5.80 -1.73 -7.54
N ILE A 315 6.62 -2.77 -7.45
CA ILE A 315 8.04 -2.67 -7.83
C ILE A 315 8.22 -2.46 -9.34
N LYS A 316 7.33 -3.02 -10.18
CA LYS A 316 7.33 -2.76 -11.62
C LYS A 316 7.16 -1.27 -11.92
N SER A 317 6.22 -0.61 -11.25
CA SER A 317 5.99 0.82 -11.39
C SER A 317 7.19 1.66 -10.92
N ILE A 318 7.84 1.27 -9.81
CA ILE A 318 9.07 1.93 -9.35
C ILE A 318 10.21 1.76 -10.36
N LYS A 319 10.36 0.58 -10.96
CA LYS A 319 11.34 0.35 -12.03
C LYS A 319 11.11 1.28 -13.22
N GLU A 320 9.87 1.46 -13.65
CA GLU A 320 9.56 2.41 -14.73
C GLU A 320 9.94 3.86 -14.35
N CYS A 321 9.66 4.28 -13.11
CA CYS A 321 10.09 5.60 -12.65
C CYS A 321 11.59 5.80 -12.80
N VAL A 322 12.39 4.82 -12.37
CA VAL A 322 13.85 4.93 -12.38
C VAL A 322 14.42 4.77 -13.79
N PHE A 323 14.00 3.76 -14.54
CA PHE A 323 14.65 3.41 -15.81
C PHE A 323 14.04 4.10 -17.05
N LYS A 324 12.76 4.49 -17.00
CA LYS A 324 12.11 5.16 -18.14
C LYS A 324 11.99 6.67 -17.95
N GLU A 325 11.68 7.12 -16.73
CA GLU A 325 11.43 8.53 -16.44
C GLU A 325 12.60 9.24 -15.74
N GLU A 326 13.67 8.49 -15.44
CA GLU A 326 14.91 8.98 -14.77
C GLU A 326 14.63 9.64 -13.40
N ILE A 327 13.57 9.20 -12.71
CA ILE A 327 13.24 9.65 -11.36
C ILE A 327 14.19 8.94 -10.38
N PRO A 328 14.89 9.67 -9.48
CA PRO A 328 15.74 9.04 -8.48
C PRO A 328 15.00 7.99 -7.63
N LEU A 329 15.66 6.86 -7.35
CA LEU A 329 15.05 5.77 -6.57
C LEU A 329 14.56 6.25 -5.20
N GLU A 330 15.32 7.12 -4.52
CA GLU A 330 14.95 7.71 -3.23
C GLU A 330 13.67 8.57 -3.28
N ILE A 331 13.27 9.03 -4.44
CA ILE A 331 11.98 9.73 -4.63
C ILE A 331 10.89 8.71 -4.95
N ALA A 332 11.10 7.84 -5.93
CA ALA A 332 10.09 6.89 -6.39
C ALA A 332 9.68 5.91 -5.29
N ILE A 333 10.64 5.36 -4.53
CA ILE A 333 10.41 4.35 -3.51
C ILE A 333 9.55 4.86 -2.34
N ARG A 334 9.48 6.18 -2.12
CA ARG A 334 8.63 6.80 -1.10
C ARG A 334 7.16 6.42 -1.27
N ALA A 335 6.71 6.27 -2.52
CA ALA A 335 5.31 5.97 -2.84
C ALA A 335 4.81 4.66 -2.19
N ILE A 336 5.70 3.70 -1.97
CA ILE A 336 5.39 2.38 -1.42
C ILE A 336 6.10 2.11 -0.08
N THR A 337 6.72 3.12 0.54
CA THR A 337 7.44 2.99 1.82
C THR A 337 7.10 4.10 2.79
N SER A 338 7.84 5.21 2.78
CA SER A 338 7.71 6.28 3.77
C SER A 338 6.43 7.09 3.66
N ASN A 339 5.87 7.27 2.47
CA ASN A 339 4.66 8.04 2.29
C ASN A 339 3.43 7.33 2.86
N PRO A 340 3.11 6.07 2.49
CA PRO A 340 2.01 5.37 3.13
C PRO A 340 2.23 5.22 4.64
N ALA A 341 3.46 4.99 5.13
CA ALA A 341 3.74 4.96 6.56
C ALA A 341 3.37 6.27 7.25
N LYS A 342 3.74 7.42 6.67
CA LYS A 342 3.44 8.75 7.20
C LYS A 342 1.93 9.04 7.18
N ILE A 343 1.27 8.82 6.04
CA ILE A 343 -0.17 9.09 5.85
C ILE A 343 -1.01 8.24 6.80
N LEU A 344 -0.64 6.98 6.95
CA LEU A 344 -1.33 6.01 7.81
C LEU A 344 -0.85 6.02 9.27
N LYS A 345 0.08 6.93 9.63
CA LYS A 345 0.68 7.06 10.97
C LYS A 345 1.28 5.76 11.50
N LEU A 346 1.97 5.01 10.66
CA LEU A 346 2.69 3.79 11.02
C LEU A 346 4.09 4.16 11.52
N ASN A 347 4.20 4.54 12.78
CA ASN A 347 5.34 5.28 13.36
C ASN A 347 6.70 4.57 13.27
N LYS A 348 6.74 3.24 13.07
CA LYS A 348 7.99 2.46 12.99
C LYS A 348 8.20 1.79 11.64
N LYS A 349 7.46 2.22 10.61
CA LYS A 349 7.47 1.63 9.27
C LYS A 349 8.00 2.61 8.22
N GLY A 350 8.34 2.08 7.06
CA GLY A 350 8.65 2.85 5.86
C GLY A 350 10.00 3.56 5.85
N LYS A 351 10.89 3.26 6.81
CA LYS A 351 12.25 3.81 6.90
C LYS A 351 13.25 2.77 7.38
N ILE A 352 14.51 2.95 6.98
CA ILE A 352 15.65 2.27 7.58
C ILE A 352 16.26 3.22 8.61
N GLU A 353 15.85 3.08 9.86
CA GLU A 353 16.24 3.95 10.97
C GLU A 353 16.39 3.11 12.25
N VAL A 354 17.33 3.45 13.11
CA VAL A 354 17.55 2.73 14.38
C VAL A 354 16.29 2.79 15.23
N ASN A 355 15.90 1.65 15.80
CA ASN A 355 14.66 1.38 16.54
C ASN A 355 13.37 1.33 15.70
N PHE A 356 13.48 1.36 14.37
CA PHE A 356 12.38 1.01 13.48
C PHE A 356 12.26 -0.51 13.34
N ASP A 357 11.09 -0.95 12.90
CA ASP A 357 10.86 -2.37 12.64
C ASP A 357 11.80 -2.86 11.52
N ALA A 358 12.31 -4.08 11.68
CA ALA A 358 13.19 -4.71 10.71
C ALA A 358 12.38 -5.26 9.52
N ASP A 359 11.76 -4.33 8.78
CA ASP A 359 11.02 -4.56 7.54
C ASP A 359 11.84 -3.99 6.39
N LEU A 360 12.49 -4.87 5.63
CA LEU A 360 13.51 -4.50 4.67
C LEU A 360 13.36 -5.31 3.38
N CYS A 361 13.78 -4.69 2.26
CA CYS A 361 13.83 -5.33 0.97
C CYS A 361 15.19 -5.10 0.34
N LEU A 362 15.90 -6.16 -0.05
CA LEU A 362 17.09 -6.09 -0.90
C LEU A 362 16.64 -6.24 -2.35
N LEU A 363 17.02 -5.28 -3.17
CA LEU A 363 16.78 -5.25 -4.60
C LEU A 363 18.09 -5.51 -5.34
N ASP A 364 18.05 -6.27 -6.42
CA ASP A 364 19.20 -6.46 -7.30
C ASP A 364 19.50 -5.23 -8.18
N GLU A 365 20.45 -5.35 -9.09
CA GLU A 365 20.83 -4.28 -10.01
C GLU A 365 19.69 -3.82 -10.93
N ASN A 366 18.74 -4.72 -11.24
CA ASN A 366 17.57 -4.45 -12.06
C ASN A 366 16.36 -3.99 -11.23
N LEU A 367 16.54 -3.74 -9.93
CA LEU A 367 15.49 -3.44 -8.96
C LEU A 367 14.46 -4.57 -8.82
N ASP A 368 14.82 -5.82 -9.10
CA ASP A 368 13.99 -6.97 -8.75
C ASP A 368 14.14 -7.28 -7.26
N VAL A 369 13.04 -7.69 -6.64
CA VAL A 369 13.03 -8.13 -5.24
C VAL A 369 13.84 -9.41 -5.10
N ASP A 370 14.96 -9.33 -4.38
CA ASP A 370 15.87 -10.47 -4.14
C ASP A 370 15.63 -11.11 -2.78
N THR A 371 15.63 -10.31 -1.73
CA THR A 371 15.46 -10.77 -0.35
C THR A 371 14.48 -9.87 0.38
N VAL A 372 13.54 -10.45 1.12
CA VAL A 372 12.57 -9.72 1.94
C VAL A 372 12.68 -10.16 3.37
N ILE A 373 12.80 -9.19 4.25
CA ILE A 373 12.83 -9.38 5.70
C ILE A 373 11.60 -8.66 6.28
N ALA A 374 10.73 -9.40 6.95
CA ALA A 374 9.58 -8.84 7.65
C ALA A 374 9.70 -9.16 9.15
N LYS A 375 9.56 -8.14 10.00
CA LYS A 375 9.70 -8.26 11.46
C LYS A 375 10.99 -9.03 11.84
N GLY A 376 12.08 -8.75 11.12
CA GLY A 376 13.38 -9.38 11.29
C GLY A 376 13.49 -10.83 10.81
N LYS A 377 12.46 -11.43 10.24
CA LYS A 377 12.46 -12.80 9.68
C LYS A 377 12.63 -12.74 8.16
N ILE A 378 13.55 -13.54 7.61
CA ILE A 378 13.69 -13.68 6.16
C ILE A 378 12.46 -14.42 5.64
N MET A 379 11.71 -13.76 4.75
CA MET A 379 10.50 -14.27 4.11
C MET A 379 10.76 -14.74 2.69
N VAL A 380 11.66 -14.03 2.00
CA VAL A 380 12.08 -14.31 0.63
C VAL A 380 13.60 -14.27 0.58
N GLU A 381 14.21 -15.20 -0.12
CA GLU A 381 15.65 -15.28 -0.35
C GLU A 381 15.92 -15.72 -1.79
N ASN A 382 16.83 -15.03 -2.48
CA ASN A 382 17.15 -15.31 -3.87
C ASN A 382 15.90 -15.37 -4.77
N LYS A 383 15.00 -14.37 -4.61
CA LYS A 383 13.73 -14.22 -5.36
C LYS A 383 12.68 -15.31 -5.09
N LYS A 384 12.88 -16.16 -4.09
CA LYS A 384 11.95 -17.27 -3.76
C LYS A 384 11.44 -17.13 -2.33
N ALA A 385 10.16 -17.38 -2.12
CA ALA A 385 9.61 -17.49 -0.79
C ALA A 385 10.30 -18.62 -0.01
N VAL A 386 10.72 -18.35 1.23
CA VAL A 386 11.26 -19.34 2.18
C VAL A 386 10.33 -19.50 3.38
N VAL A 387 9.32 -18.65 3.47
CA VAL A 387 8.21 -18.77 4.42
C VAL A 387 6.91 -18.72 3.64
N TYR A 388 6.06 -19.66 3.94
CA TYR A 388 4.75 -19.84 3.30
C TYR A 388 3.65 -19.74 4.35
N GLY A 389 2.46 -19.32 3.96
CA GLY A 389 1.27 -19.43 4.78
C GLY A 389 0.92 -20.88 5.06
N MET A 390 0.15 -21.12 6.11
CA MET A 390 -0.13 -22.48 6.62
C MET A 390 -0.66 -23.46 5.56
N PHE A 391 -1.39 -22.95 4.56
CA PHE A 391 -2.01 -23.77 3.51
C PHE A 391 -1.42 -23.53 2.11
N GLU A 392 -0.31 -22.80 2.03
CA GLU A 392 0.44 -22.64 0.78
C GLU A 392 1.38 -23.84 0.59
N MET A 393 1.55 -24.27 -0.65
CA MET A 393 2.54 -25.29 -1.00
C MET A 393 3.80 -24.59 -1.54
N PRO A 394 5.01 -25.05 -1.13
CA PRO A 394 6.29 -24.54 -1.64
C PRO A 394 6.46 -24.73 -3.15
#